data_391a7a3e99f0fc8f47f89dc037dc9a2a
#
_entry.id   391a7a3e99f0fc8f47f89dc037dc9a2a
#
_cell.length_a   1.000
_cell.length_b   1.000
_cell.length_c   1.000
_cell.angle_alpha   90.00
_cell.angle_beta   90.00
_cell.angle_gamma   90.00
#
_symmetry.space_group_name_H-M   'P 1'
#
loop_
_entity.id
_entity.type
_entity.pdbx_description
1 polymer ?
#
loop_
_entity_poly.entity_id
_entity_poly.type
_entity_poly.pdbx_seq_one_letter_code
_entity_poly.pdbx_strand_id
1 'polypeptide(L)'
;MKKSLLLVVLFCFLAANTVFAQGKIAIIDVQAITFQSKAGQKSIEELKGLEQTALKKIEAKRTEVKKLADSINNQKASLSPSALQDKNLELNRKSVELERLEKDLQAEFQTAQAKKWDGILKEVEPVINDYAKEKGFDLVFIVQPGILAYANPAVDITKEIISRFDIKWS
;
A
#
# COMPACT_ATOMS: atom_id res chain seq x y z
N MET A 1 -25.37 60.17 33.98
CA MET A 1 -24.02 59.55 34.09
C MET A 1 -24.04 58.04 34.35
N LYS A 2 -24.84 57.51 35.30
CA LYS A 2 -24.89 56.06 35.57
C LYS A 2 -25.43 55.17 34.42
N LYS A 3 -26.38 55.66 33.61
CA LYS A 3 -26.96 54.95 32.49
C LYS A 3 -26.00 54.83 31.28
N SER A 4 -25.15 55.83 31.05
CA SER A 4 -24.14 55.81 30.00
C SER A 4 -22.99 54.86 30.29
N LEU A 5 -22.61 54.72 31.60
CA LEU A 5 -21.59 53.80 32.02
C LEU A 5 -22.03 52.32 31.87
N LEU A 6 -23.31 52.05 32.09
CA LEU A 6 -23.90 50.69 31.96
C LEU A 6 -23.96 50.25 30.50
N LEU A 7 -24.21 51.19 29.56
CA LEU A 7 -24.20 50.93 28.11
C LEU A 7 -22.78 50.61 27.60
N VAL A 8 -21.75 51.30 28.10
CA VAL A 8 -20.36 51.06 27.70
C VAL A 8 -19.88 49.72 28.22
N VAL A 9 -20.23 49.33 29.43
CA VAL A 9 -19.87 48.01 29.99
C VAL A 9 -20.58 46.88 29.22
N LEU A 10 -21.82 47.05 28.84
CA LEU A 10 -22.55 46.05 28.04
C LEU A 10 -21.98 45.90 26.62
N PHE A 11 -21.51 47.01 26.01
CA PHE A 11 -20.86 46.98 24.71
C PHE A 11 -19.49 46.33 24.71
N CYS A 12 -18.69 46.50 25.82
CA CYS A 12 -17.42 45.80 26.01
C CYS A 12 -17.59 44.30 26.22
N PHE A 13 -18.70 43.84 26.81
CA PHE A 13 -18.98 42.42 26.99
C PHE A 13 -19.41 41.72 25.66
N LEU A 14 -20.01 42.44 24.73
CA LEU A 14 -20.36 41.90 23.38
C LEU A 14 -19.14 41.83 22.45
N ALA A 15 -18.09 42.60 22.66
CA ALA A 15 -16.90 42.62 21.83
C ALA A 15 -15.86 41.52 22.17
N ALA A 16 -16.03 40.81 23.28
CA ALA A 16 -15.06 39.83 23.78
C ALA A 16 -15.19 38.42 23.21
N ASN A 17 -16.13 38.16 22.30
CA ASN A 17 -16.33 36.85 21.69
C ASN A 17 -15.82 36.78 20.27
N THR A 18 -14.61 37.32 19.98
CA THR A 18 -13.88 36.87 18.79
C THR A 18 -13.29 35.50 19.11
N VAL A 19 -14.12 34.46 19.05
CA VAL A 19 -13.65 33.11 18.95
C VAL A 19 -12.92 33.05 17.61
N PHE A 20 -11.59 33.14 17.65
CA PHE A 20 -10.77 32.69 16.53
C PHE A 20 -11.17 31.22 16.34
N ALA A 21 -11.93 30.94 15.31
CA ALA A 21 -12.17 29.58 14.86
C ALA A 21 -10.79 29.04 14.45
N GLN A 22 -10.08 28.46 15.39
CA GLN A 22 -8.86 27.72 15.09
C GLN A 22 -9.31 26.52 14.27
N GLY A 23 -9.00 26.55 12.98
CA GLY A 23 -9.31 25.43 12.08
C GLY A 23 -8.85 24.12 12.70
N LYS A 24 -9.76 23.14 12.80
CA LYS A 24 -9.48 21.84 13.39
C LYS A 24 -8.78 20.97 12.35
N ILE A 25 -7.52 20.67 12.62
CA ILE A 25 -6.67 19.90 11.70
C ILE A 25 -6.43 18.51 12.29
N ALA A 26 -6.46 17.50 11.43
CA ALA A 26 -6.04 16.14 11.76
C ALA A 26 -4.98 15.64 10.78
N ILE A 27 -4.28 14.58 11.18
CA ILE A 27 -3.37 13.83 10.34
C ILE A 27 -3.75 12.36 10.32
N ILE A 28 -3.44 11.69 9.22
CA ILE A 28 -3.57 10.25 9.06
C ILE A 28 -2.31 9.67 8.40
N ASP A 29 -1.89 8.52 8.87
CA ASP A 29 -0.89 7.67 8.22
C ASP A 29 -1.60 6.63 7.35
N VAL A 30 -1.64 6.88 6.05
CA VAL A 30 -2.27 5.97 5.09
C VAL A 30 -1.51 4.65 4.99
N GLN A 31 -0.20 4.66 5.19
CA GLN A 31 0.59 3.43 5.22
C GLN A 31 0.18 2.55 6.41
N ALA A 32 0.03 3.14 7.59
CA ALA A 32 -0.47 2.42 8.76
C ALA A 32 -1.89 1.86 8.51
N ILE A 33 -2.80 2.64 7.92
CA ILE A 33 -4.14 2.18 7.55
C ILE A 33 -4.05 0.97 6.61
N THR A 34 -3.22 1.06 5.57
CA THR A 34 -3.04 0.01 4.56
C THR A 34 -2.51 -1.29 5.16
N PHE A 35 -1.57 -1.23 6.11
CA PHE A 35 -0.96 -2.43 6.68
C PHE A 35 -1.68 -2.99 7.91
N GLN A 36 -2.38 -2.16 8.68
CA GLN A 36 -2.95 -2.56 9.96
C GLN A 36 -4.46 -2.87 9.89
N SER A 37 -5.18 -2.36 8.87
CA SER A 37 -6.59 -2.68 8.70
C SER A 37 -6.82 -4.15 8.29
N LYS A 38 -8.01 -4.68 8.58
CA LYS A 38 -8.42 -6.02 8.13
C LYS A 38 -8.31 -6.19 6.61
N ALA A 39 -8.72 -5.17 5.85
CA ALA A 39 -8.59 -5.13 4.39
C ALA A 39 -7.14 -5.23 3.95
N GLY A 40 -6.25 -4.48 4.62
CA GLY A 40 -4.82 -4.53 4.36
C GLY A 40 -4.19 -5.88 4.67
N GLN A 41 -4.49 -6.43 5.84
CA GLN A 41 -3.98 -7.75 6.24
C GLN A 41 -4.44 -8.86 5.28
N LYS A 42 -5.71 -8.84 4.86
CA LYS A 42 -6.22 -9.77 3.85
C LYS A 42 -5.50 -9.61 2.50
N SER A 43 -5.26 -8.37 2.08
CA SER A 43 -4.53 -8.09 0.84
C SER A 43 -3.08 -8.58 0.90
N ILE A 44 -2.41 -8.44 2.04
CA ILE A 44 -1.06 -8.99 2.28
C ILE A 44 -1.07 -10.51 2.18
N GLU A 45 -2.05 -11.18 2.77
CA GLU A 45 -2.17 -12.65 2.71
C GLU A 45 -2.38 -13.14 1.27
N GLU A 46 -3.26 -12.47 0.50
CA GLU A 46 -3.50 -12.78 -0.90
C GLU A 46 -2.24 -12.55 -1.76
N LEU A 47 -1.50 -11.46 -1.55
CA LEU A 47 -0.24 -11.18 -2.24
C LEU A 47 0.82 -12.22 -1.90
N LYS A 48 0.92 -12.66 -0.65
CA LYS A 48 1.80 -13.75 -0.24
C LYS A 48 1.47 -15.07 -0.94
N GLY A 49 0.18 -15.38 -1.11
CA GLY A 49 -0.27 -16.54 -1.89
C GLY A 49 0.13 -16.46 -3.36
N LEU A 50 0.01 -15.27 -3.97
CA LEU A 50 0.44 -15.02 -5.35
C LEU A 50 1.96 -15.19 -5.49
N GLU A 51 2.75 -14.62 -4.58
CA GLU A 51 4.21 -14.75 -4.54
C GLU A 51 4.64 -16.22 -4.43
N GLN A 52 4.06 -16.96 -3.51
CA GLN A 52 4.37 -18.39 -3.35
C GLN A 52 4.07 -19.20 -4.62
N THR A 53 2.96 -18.86 -5.30
CA THR A 53 2.60 -19.51 -6.56
C THR A 53 3.59 -19.16 -7.67
N ALA A 54 4.01 -17.90 -7.75
CA ALA A 54 5.02 -17.44 -8.69
C ALA A 54 6.37 -18.14 -8.46
N LEU A 55 6.82 -18.20 -7.21
CA LEU A 55 8.08 -18.90 -6.84
C LEU A 55 8.05 -20.38 -7.23
N LYS A 56 6.94 -21.08 -7.01
CA LYS A 56 6.80 -22.50 -7.43
C LYS A 56 6.91 -22.65 -8.95
N LYS A 57 6.31 -21.76 -9.74
CA LYS A 57 6.40 -21.79 -11.21
C LYS A 57 7.84 -21.56 -11.68
N ILE A 58 8.53 -20.57 -11.10
CA ILE A 58 9.92 -20.25 -11.43
C ILE A 58 10.81 -21.44 -11.09
N GLU A 59 10.68 -22.03 -9.90
CA GLU A 59 11.52 -23.15 -9.45
C GLU A 59 11.30 -24.40 -10.32
N ALA A 60 10.06 -24.70 -10.71
CA ALA A 60 9.78 -25.79 -11.64
C ALA A 60 10.49 -25.58 -12.99
N LYS A 61 10.41 -24.35 -13.55
CA LYS A 61 11.06 -24.02 -14.83
C LYS A 61 12.58 -24.00 -14.70
N ARG A 62 13.13 -23.51 -13.59
CA ARG A 62 14.57 -23.52 -13.28
C ARG A 62 15.11 -24.95 -13.18
N THR A 63 14.36 -25.83 -12.54
CA THR A 63 14.69 -27.25 -12.44
C THR A 63 14.70 -27.92 -13.82
N GLU A 64 13.76 -27.59 -14.70
CA GLU A 64 13.72 -28.09 -16.08
C GLU A 64 14.97 -27.67 -16.87
N VAL A 65 15.32 -26.38 -16.82
CA VAL A 65 16.52 -25.83 -17.48
C VAL A 65 17.79 -26.52 -16.95
N LYS A 66 17.89 -26.66 -15.63
CA LYS A 66 19.03 -27.34 -15.00
C LYS A 66 19.17 -28.80 -15.43
N LYS A 67 18.07 -29.57 -15.42
CA LYS A 67 18.07 -30.95 -15.86
C LYS A 67 18.55 -31.11 -17.31
N LEU A 68 18.13 -30.19 -18.19
CA LEU A 68 18.56 -30.18 -19.59
C LEU A 68 20.05 -29.87 -19.70
N ALA A 69 20.55 -28.88 -18.97
CA ALA A 69 21.98 -28.53 -18.92
C ALA A 69 22.83 -29.71 -18.40
N ASP A 70 22.41 -30.35 -17.32
CA ASP A 70 23.08 -31.52 -16.74
C ASP A 70 23.08 -32.70 -17.73
N SER A 71 21.97 -32.94 -18.42
CA SER A 71 21.86 -33.97 -19.45
C SER A 71 22.82 -33.72 -20.63
N ILE A 72 22.92 -32.46 -21.09
CA ILE A 72 23.87 -32.10 -22.17
C ILE A 72 25.31 -32.37 -21.70
N ASN A 73 25.68 -31.94 -20.51
CA ASN A 73 27.03 -32.14 -19.98
C ASN A 73 27.38 -33.60 -19.85
N ASN A 74 26.47 -34.44 -19.35
CA ASN A 74 26.70 -35.88 -19.16
C ASN A 74 26.78 -36.66 -20.49
N GLN A 75 26.09 -36.17 -21.54
CA GLN A 75 26.04 -36.85 -22.84
C GLN A 75 26.98 -36.26 -23.90
N LYS A 76 27.68 -35.14 -23.58
CA LYS A 76 28.49 -34.38 -24.53
C LYS A 76 29.48 -35.22 -25.34
N ALA A 77 30.09 -36.23 -24.72
CA ALA A 77 31.08 -37.10 -25.36
C ALA A 77 30.43 -38.16 -26.31
N SER A 78 29.13 -38.44 -26.14
CA SER A 78 28.42 -39.46 -26.93
C SER A 78 27.47 -38.89 -27.99
N LEU A 79 27.24 -37.58 -27.97
CA LEU A 79 26.36 -36.89 -28.92
C LEU A 79 27.11 -36.56 -30.26
N SER A 80 26.40 -36.66 -31.37
CA SER A 80 26.90 -36.09 -32.62
C SER A 80 26.97 -34.57 -32.55
N PRO A 81 27.83 -33.90 -33.35
CA PRO A 81 27.93 -32.43 -33.37
C PRO A 81 26.54 -31.75 -33.64
N SER A 82 25.73 -32.28 -34.52
CA SER A 82 24.38 -31.78 -34.82
C SER A 82 23.46 -31.93 -33.63
N ALA A 83 23.41 -33.10 -33.00
CA ALA A 83 22.58 -33.33 -31.81
C ALA A 83 22.99 -32.44 -30.61
N LEU A 84 24.28 -32.19 -30.42
CA LEU A 84 24.78 -31.29 -29.41
C LEU A 84 24.35 -29.83 -29.71
N GLN A 85 24.42 -29.42 -30.98
CA GLN A 85 23.96 -28.09 -31.39
C GLN A 85 22.46 -27.90 -31.12
N ASP A 86 21.62 -28.89 -31.50
CA ASP A 86 20.19 -28.83 -31.27
C ASP A 86 19.84 -28.73 -29.78
N LYS A 87 20.49 -29.53 -28.95
CA LYS A 87 20.31 -29.47 -27.48
C LYS A 87 20.75 -28.13 -26.87
N ASN A 88 21.82 -27.54 -27.38
CA ASN A 88 22.25 -26.23 -26.92
C ASN A 88 21.27 -25.12 -27.34
N LEU A 89 20.69 -25.20 -28.52
CA LEU A 89 19.64 -24.28 -28.97
C LEU A 89 18.37 -24.44 -28.10
N GLU A 90 18.01 -25.66 -27.77
CA GLU A 90 16.90 -25.94 -26.85
C GLU A 90 17.16 -25.34 -25.46
N LEU A 91 18.35 -25.56 -24.91
CA LEU A 91 18.76 -25.01 -23.61
C LEU A 91 18.67 -23.47 -23.62
N ASN A 92 19.20 -22.83 -24.64
CA ASN A 92 19.13 -21.39 -24.78
C ASN A 92 17.68 -20.88 -24.84
N ARG A 93 16.83 -21.53 -25.61
CA ARG A 93 15.40 -21.20 -25.69
C ARG A 93 14.72 -21.32 -24.32
N LYS A 94 14.93 -22.44 -23.59
CA LYS A 94 14.36 -22.65 -22.26
C LYS A 94 14.89 -21.66 -21.23
N SER A 95 16.14 -21.24 -21.34
CA SER A 95 16.73 -20.22 -20.47
C SER A 95 16.09 -18.84 -20.71
N VAL A 96 15.87 -18.46 -21.97
CA VAL A 96 15.14 -17.23 -22.32
C VAL A 96 13.69 -17.27 -21.87
N GLU A 97 13.03 -18.45 -21.97
CA GLU A 97 11.67 -18.63 -21.45
C GLU A 97 11.61 -18.46 -19.93
N LEU A 98 12.60 -18.98 -19.18
CA LEU A 98 12.71 -18.78 -17.73
C LEU A 98 12.86 -17.29 -17.39
N GLU A 99 13.79 -16.60 -18.06
CA GLU A 99 14.00 -15.16 -17.82
C GLU A 99 12.73 -14.34 -18.09
N ARG A 100 11.99 -14.65 -19.16
CA ARG A 100 10.71 -14.00 -19.45
C ARG A 100 9.69 -14.30 -18.37
N LEU A 101 9.56 -15.56 -17.94
CA LEU A 101 8.65 -15.95 -16.88
C LEU A 101 8.92 -15.20 -15.57
N GLU A 102 10.20 -15.05 -15.18
CA GLU A 102 10.59 -14.30 -13.98
C GLU A 102 10.17 -12.82 -14.08
N LYS A 103 10.41 -12.18 -15.24
CA LYS A 103 10.01 -10.79 -15.49
C LYS A 103 8.48 -10.61 -15.49
N ASP A 104 7.77 -11.51 -16.15
CA ASP A 104 6.31 -11.45 -16.26
C ASP A 104 5.64 -11.61 -14.88
N LEU A 105 6.10 -12.60 -14.08
CA LEU A 105 5.59 -12.83 -12.74
C LEU A 105 5.92 -11.68 -11.77
N GLN A 106 7.08 -11.05 -11.92
CA GLN A 106 7.44 -9.85 -11.15
C GLN A 106 6.51 -8.68 -11.51
N ALA A 107 6.26 -8.45 -12.79
CA ALA A 107 5.36 -7.39 -13.25
C ALA A 107 3.92 -7.64 -12.80
N GLU A 108 3.46 -8.90 -12.87
CA GLU A 108 2.14 -9.32 -12.37
C GLU A 108 2.00 -9.04 -10.87
N PHE A 109 3.01 -9.40 -10.07
CA PHE A 109 3.02 -9.14 -8.63
C PHE A 109 2.97 -7.65 -8.31
N GLN A 110 3.80 -6.83 -8.97
CA GLN A 110 3.80 -5.37 -8.78
C GLN A 110 2.45 -4.75 -9.15
N THR A 111 1.85 -5.20 -10.24
CA THR A 111 0.53 -4.75 -10.68
C THR A 111 -0.56 -5.14 -9.68
N ALA A 112 -0.54 -6.39 -9.20
CA ALA A 112 -1.48 -6.86 -8.19
C ALA A 112 -1.35 -6.07 -6.88
N GLN A 113 -0.11 -5.82 -6.44
CA GLN A 113 0.18 -5.01 -5.25
C GLN A 113 -0.38 -3.59 -5.39
N ALA A 114 -0.04 -2.90 -6.48
CA ALA A 114 -0.51 -1.54 -6.72
C ALA A 114 -2.04 -1.46 -6.75
N LYS A 115 -2.70 -2.43 -7.42
CA LYS A 115 -4.16 -2.52 -7.49
C LYS A 115 -4.81 -2.74 -6.12
N LYS A 116 -4.19 -3.56 -5.26
CA LYS A 116 -4.69 -3.81 -3.90
C LYS A 116 -4.60 -2.54 -3.05
N TRP A 117 -3.47 -1.83 -3.09
CA TRP A 117 -3.30 -0.59 -2.34
C TRP A 117 -4.22 0.52 -2.82
N ASP A 118 -4.36 0.71 -4.12
CA ASP A 118 -5.31 1.66 -4.70
C ASP A 118 -6.77 1.35 -4.29
N GLY A 119 -7.13 0.06 -4.27
CA GLY A 119 -8.44 -0.38 -3.79
C GLY A 119 -8.70 0.01 -2.34
N ILE A 120 -7.75 -0.25 -1.44
CA ILE A 120 -7.86 0.11 -0.02
C ILE A 120 -8.00 1.62 0.14
N LEU A 121 -7.20 2.42 -0.59
CA LEU A 121 -7.27 3.88 -0.53
C LEU A 121 -8.64 4.41 -0.95
N LYS A 122 -9.21 3.88 -2.01
CA LYS A 122 -10.56 4.24 -2.49
C LYS A 122 -11.66 3.87 -1.49
N GLU A 123 -11.49 2.77 -0.78
CA GLU A 123 -12.48 2.31 0.20
C GLU A 123 -12.38 3.07 1.54
N VAL A 124 -11.19 3.50 1.94
CA VAL A 124 -10.99 4.26 3.18
C VAL A 124 -11.34 5.75 3.02
N GLU A 125 -11.23 6.31 1.82
CA GLU A 125 -11.52 7.72 1.55
C GLU A 125 -12.89 8.19 2.08
N PRO A 126 -14.02 7.51 1.78
CA PRO A 126 -15.31 7.89 2.34
C PRO A 126 -15.35 7.80 3.87
N VAL A 127 -14.63 6.85 4.49
CA VAL A 127 -14.55 6.73 5.95
C VAL A 127 -13.85 7.94 6.57
N ILE A 128 -12.76 8.41 5.93
CA ILE A 128 -12.05 9.63 6.35
C ILE A 128 -12.96 10.84 6.22
N ASN A 129 -13.64 10.99 5.09
CA ASN A 129 -14.53 12.12 4.81
C ASN A 129 -15.70 12.17 5.81
N ASP A 130 -16.32 11.04 6.09
CA ASP A 130 -17.45 10.97 7.02
C ASP A 130 -17.00 11.29 8.45
N TYR A 131 -15.85 10.74 8.87
CA TYR A 131 -15.28 11.02 10.19
C TYR A 131 -14.88 12.49 10.33
N ALA A 132 -14.25 13.05 9.31
CA ALA A 132 -13.85 14.46 9.31
C ALA A 132 -15.07 15.40 9.48
N LYS A 133 -16.13 15.15 8.73
CA LYS A 133 -17.40 15.90 8.84
C LYS A 133 -18.04 15.73 10.22
N GLU A 134 -18.13 14.50 10.73
CA GLU A 134 -18.72 14.20 12.05
C GLU A 134 -17.98 14.94 13.19
N LYS A 135 -16.65 14.99 13.10
CA LYS A 135 -15.80 15.58 14.13
C LYS A 135 -15.50 17.08 13.90
N GLY A 136 -15.94 17.64 12.79
CA GLY A 136 -15.75 19.04 12.44
C GLY A 136 -14.28 19.38 12.17
N PHE A 137 -13.56 18.49 11.49
CA PHE A 137 -12.22 18.80 10.99
C PHE A 137 -12.35 19.64 9.70
N ASP A 138 -11.56 20.71 9.63
CA ASP A 138 -11.47 21.56 8.43
C ASP A 138 -10.48 20.97 7.41
N LEU A 139 -9.45 20.29 7.91
CA LEU A 139 -8.42 19.66 7.10
C LEU A 139 -7.97 18.32 7.72
N VAL A 140 -7.74 17.35 6.85
CA VAL A 140 -7.08 16.07 7.21
C VAL A 140 -5.90 15.89 6.26
N PHE A 141 -4.70 15.90 6.81
CA PHE A 141 -3.48 15.68 6.04
C PHE A 141 -3.08 14.22 6.03
N ILE A 142 -2.74 13.72 4.84
CA ILE A 142 -2.06 12.44 4.70
C ILE A 142 -0.58 12.67 4.98
N VAL A 143 -0.05 11.97 5.98
CA VAL A 143 1.37 12.03 6.31
C VAL A 143 2.09 10.77 5.85
N GLN A 144 3.34 10.96 5.46
CA GLN A 144 4.25 9.88 5.13
C GLN A 144 5.46 9.95 6.05
N PRO A 145 6.10 8.80 6.37
CA PRO A 145 7.32 8.80 7.17
C PRO A 145 8.38 9.75 6.59
N GLY A 146 8.95 10.59 7.45
CA GLY A 146 10.02 11.54 7.08
C GLY A 146 9.53 12.90 6.55
N ILE A 147 8.24 13.11 6.31
CA ILE A 147 7.72 14.42 5.87
C ILE A 147 7.36 15.30 7.07
N LEU A 148 6.84 14.72 8.13
CA LEU A 148 6.39 15.44 9.32
C LEU A 148 7.44 15.32 10.44
N ALA A 149 8.01 16.46 10.86
CA ALA A 149 9.01 16.46 11.94
C ALA A 149 8.38 16.27 13.32
N TYR A 150 7.17 16.80 13.53
CA TYR A 150 6.43 16.71 14.78
C TYR A 150 4.94 16.90 14.54
N ALA A 151 4.14 16.10 15.23
CA ALA A 151 2.71 16.33 15.43
C ALA A 151 2.33 16.00 16.86
N ASN A 152 1.40 16.74 17.42
CA ASN A 152 0.79 16.35 18.69
C ASN A 152 0.00 15.04 18.46
N PRO A 153 0.19 13.98 19.28
CA PRO A 153 -0.57 12.74 19.14
C PRO A 153 -2.09 12.93 19.13
N ALA A 154 -2.61 14.00 19.73
CA ALA A 154 -4.03 14.29 19.74
C ALA A 154 -4.63 14.68 18.38
N VAL A 155 -3.79 15.04 17.39
CA VAL A 155 -4.27 15.34 16.02
C VAL A 155 -4.16 14.13 15.09
N ASP A 156 -3.52 13.06 15.52
CA ASP A 156 -3.42 11.81 14.74
C ASP A 156 -4.68 10.96 14.97
N ILE A 157 -5.47 10.84 13.91
CA ILE A 157 -6.73 10.08 13.91
C ILE A 157 -6.60 8.73 13.19
N THR A 158 -5.38 8.28 12.90
CA THR A 158 -5.12 7.04 12.13
C THR A 158 -5.82 5.82 12.73
N LYS A 159 -5.74 5.65 14.05
CA LYS A 159 -6.35 4.51 14.76
C LYS A 159 -7.88 4.52 14.68
N GLU A 160 -8.47 5.68 14.79
CA GLU A 160 -9.92 5.88 14.69
C GLU A 160 -10.41 5.54 13.28
N ILE A 161 -9.67 5.95 12.25
CA ILE A 161 -9.96 5.62 10.85
C ILE A 161 -9.85 4.11 10.62
N ILE A 162 -8.78 3.46 11.09
CA ILE A 162 -8.63 2.00 11.00
C ILE A 162 -9.81 1.29 11.66
N SER A 163 -10.16 1.69 12.89
CA SER A 163 -11.26 1.07 13.63
C SER A 163 -12.60 1.16 12.88
N ARG A 164 -12.92 2.33 12.32
CA ARG A 164 -14.14 2.53 11.54
C ARG A 164 -14.14 1.79 10.20
N PHE A 165 -13.00 1.75 9.56
CA PHE A 165 -12.82 1.02 8.31
C PHE A 165 -13.02 -0.47 8.52
N ASP A 166 -12.48 -1.03 9.60
CA ASP A 166 -12.59 -2.43 9.96
C ASP A 166 -14.01 -2.86 10.32
N ILE A 167 -14.83 -1.96 10.87
CA ILE A 167 -16.26 -2.21 11.12
C ILE A 167 -17.01 -2.37 9.79
N LYS A 168 -16.69 -1.55 8.80
CA LYS A 168 -17.29 -1.62 7.46
C LYS A 168 -16.90 -2.90 6.71
N TRP A 169 -15.75 -3.47 7.07
CA TRP A 169 -15.18 -4.69 6.47
C TRP A 169 -15.57 -5.99 7.21
N SER A 170 -16.37 -5.91 8.25
CA SER A 170 -16.91 -7.05 9.00
C SER A 170 -18.24 -7.48 8.46
#